data_2ca0ba330d1130bde1d02fccd3aecee2
#
_entry.id   2ca0ba330d1130bde1d02fccd3aecee2
#
_cell.length_a   1.000
_cell.length_b   1.000
_cell.length_c   1.000
_cell.angle_alpha   90.00
_cell.angle_beta   90.00
_cell.angle_gamma   90.00
#
_symmetry.space_group_name_H-M   'P 1'
#
loop_
_entity.id
_entity.type
_entity.pdbx_description
1 polymer ?
#
loop_
_entity_poly.entity_id
_entity_poly.type
_entity_poly.pdbx_seq_one_letter_code
_entity_poly.pdbx_strand_id
1 'polypeptide(L)'
;MLIKKPSDIKASQITDRAAYEQRRTFLKAAALAGVGAITSGPAAALVKPAGKGEAVSGIKDSGIGADLTPTEYEHVTGYNNFYEFGTGKSDPERNAHTLHTRPWTVVVDGECEVPGEIGIEDLLKSYTQEERIYRLRCVEAWSMVVPWVGFPLGDLLQRFKPTSQAKYVAFETLVDTEQMPGQKRAVLEWPYREGLRMDEAMHPLTLLATGLYGELLPNQNGAPLRLVVPWKYGFKSIKSIVRISFSRQIPETTWWKYAPKEYGFYSNVNPDVDHPRWSQARERYIGEGLFASKHPTLMFNGYGDQVASLYSGMDLRKFF
;
A
#
# COMPACT_ATOMS: atom_id res chain seq x y z
N MET A 1 -36.59 -36.73 16.83
CA MET A 1 -36.31 -35.40 17.43
C MET A 1 -35.44 -34.62 16.47
N LEU A 2 -36.00 -33.69 15.71
CA LEU A 2 -35.22 -32.86 14.75
C LEU A 2 -34.68 -31.66 15.53
N ILE A 3 -33.38 -31.67 15.79
CA ILE A 3 -32.67 -30.51 16.38
C ILE A 3 -32.54 -29.47 15.27
N LYS A 4 -33.37 -28.43 15.29
CA LYS A 4 -33.19 -27.23 14.49
C LYS A 4 -32.03 -26.43 15.09
N LYS A 5 -30.91 -26.33 14.36
CA LYS A 5 -29.90 -25.31 14.67
C LYS A 5 -30.52 -23.92 14.46
N PRO A 6 -30.31 -22.94 15.35
CA PRO A 6 -30.68 -21.56 15.09
C PRO A 6 -29.97 -21.07 13.82
N SER A 7 -30.67 -20.32 12.94
CA SER A 7 -30.00 -19.68 11.81
C SER A 7 -29.24 -18.46 12.31
N ASP A 8 -27.94 -18.43 12.10
CA ASP A 8 -27.06 -17.32 12.50
C ASP A 8 -27.28 -16.03 11.67
N ILE A 9 -28.21 -16.06 10.72
CA ILE A 9 -28.52 -14.96 9.82
C ILE A 9 -29.93 -14.47 10.10
N LYS A 10 -30.09 -13.19 10.46
CA LYS A 10 -31.42 -12.56 10.65
C LYS A 10 -32.11 -12.41 9.30
N ALA A 11 -33.46 -12.60 9.28
CA ALA A 11 -34.26 -12.48 8.06
C ALA A 11 -34.08 -11.14 7.32
N SER A 12 -33.76 -10.06 8.04
CA SER A 12 -33.42 -8.74 7.49
C SER A 12 -32.05 -8.66 6.78
N GLN A 13 -31.22 -9.68 6.90
CA GLN A 13 -29.91 -9.78 6.25
C GLN A 13 -29.92 -10.70 5.02
N ILE A 14 -31.07 -11.29 4.73
CA ILE A 14 -31.23 -12.14 3.54
C ILE A 14 -31.75 -11.24 2.41
N THR A 15 -30.99 -11.15 1.34
CA THR A 15 -31.42 -10.43 0.13
C THR A 15 -32.69 -11.09 -0.42
N ASP A 16 -33.73 -10.30 -0.65
CA ASP A 16 -34.98 -10.77 -1.23
C ASP A 16 -34.73 -11.54 -2.54
N ARG A 17 -35.43 -12.66 -2.71
CA ARG A 17 -35.28 -13.55 -3.87
C ARG A 17 -35.52 -12.83 -5.19
N ALA A 18 -36.46 -11.89 -5.23
CA ALA A 18 -36.74 -11.09 -6.42
C ALA A 18 -35.57 -10.16 -6.77
N ALA A 19 -34.90 -9.57 -5.79
CA ALA A 19 -33.69 -8.76 -6.01
C ALA A 19 -32.51 -9.61 -6.50
N TYR A 20 -32.38 -10.85 -6.03
CA TYR A 20 -31.36 -11.80 -6.49
C TYR A 20 -31.62 -12.25 -7.93
N GLU A 21 -32.86 -12.54 -8.28
CA GLU A 21 -33.26 -12.96 -9.64
C GLU A 21 -33.15 -11.81 -10.65
N GLN A 22 -33.49 -10.57 -10.25
CA GLN A 22 -33.27 -9.37 -11.08
C GLN A 22 -31.79 -9.11 -11.37
N ARG A 23 -30.90 -9.33 -10.40
CA ARG A 23 -29.44 -9.23 -10.61
C ARG A 23 -28.94 -10.26 -11.65
N ARG A 24 -29.47 -11.48 -11.59
CA ARG A 24 -29.12 -12.56 -12.52
C ARG A 24 -29.67 -12.28 -13.94
N THR A 25 -30.83 -11.68 -14.02
CA THR A 25 -31.46 -11.28 -15.30
C THR A 25 -30.72 -10.09 -15.91
N PHE A 26 -30.28 -9.12 -15.10
CA PHE A 26 -29.45 -7.99 -15.52
C PHE A 26 -28.10 -8.46 -16.07
N LEU A 27 -27.42 -9.38 -15.37
CA LEU A 27 -26.17 -9.95 -15.84
C LEU A 27 -26.32 -10.78 -17.14
N LYS A 28 -27.45 -11.47 -17.32
CA LYS A 28 -27.75 -12.19 -18.57
C LYS A 28 -28.09 -11.25 -19.72
N ALA A 29 -28.83 -10.16 -19.46
CA ALA A 29 -29.14 -9.14 -20.47
C ALA A 29 -27.86 -8.38 -20.88
N ALA A 30 -26.95 -8.10 -19.97
CA ALA A 30 -25.65 -7.51 -20.27
C ALA A 30 -24.78 -8.45 -21.14
N ALA A 31 -24.87 -9.76 -20.92
CA ALA A 31 -24.15 -10.78 -21.74
C ALA A 31 -24.75 -10.96 -23.14
N LEU A 32 -26.05 -10.74 -23.34
CA LEU A 32 -26.72 -10.84 -24.63
C LEU A 32 -26.67 -9.54 -25.46
N ALA A 33 -26.46 -8.39 -24.82
CA ALA A 33 -26.22 -7.12 -25.52
C ALA A 33 -24.77 -6.96 -26.02
N GLY A 34 -23.90 -7.92 -25.76
CA GLY A 34 -22.46 -7.89 -26.06
C GLY A 34 -22.07 -8.36 -27.48
N VAL A 35 -23.02 -8.60 -28.40
CA VAL A 35 -22.70 -8.92 -29.79
C VAL A 35 -23.27 -7.85 -30.71
N GLY A 36 -22.63 -6.69 -30.73
CA GLY A 36 -23.00 -5.64 -31.69
C GLY A 36 -22.76 -4.21 -31.27
N ALA A 37 -21.69 -3.91 -30.57
CA ALA A 37 -20.98 -2.62 -30.62
C ALA A 37 -19.73 -2.76 -29.74
N ILE A 38 -18.56 -2.80 -30.33
CA ILE A 38 -17.34 -2.40 -29.65
C ILE A 38 -17.45 -0.87 -29.52
N THR A 39 -18.32 -0.41 -28.61
CA THR A 39 -18.15 0.91 -28.04
C THR A 39 -17.18 0.68 -26.89
N SER A 40 -15.95 1.18 -27.06
CA SER A 40 -15.03 1.44 -25.96
C SER A 40 -15.86 2.00 -24.81
N GLY A 41 -16.05 1.20 -23.73
CA GLY A 41 -16.51 1.73 -22.47
C GLY A 41 -15.61 2.92 -22.11
N PRO A 42 -16.08 3.91 -21.36
CA PRO A 42 -15.20 5.00 -20.97
C PRO A 42 -13.98 4.38 -20.31
N ALA A 43 -12.83 4.51 -20.97
CA ALA A 43 -11.56 4.20 -20.34
C ALA A 43 -11.55 5.02 -19.05
N ALA A 44 -11.36 4.39 -17.92
CA ALA A 44 -11.25 5.11 -16.67
C ALA A 44 -10.14 6.14 -16.88
N ALA A 45 -10.47 7.41 -16.84
CA ALA A 45 -9.51 8.46 -17.16
C ALA A 45 -8.52 8.53 -15.98
N LEU A 46 -7.23 8.56 -16.27
CA LEU A 46 -6.18 8.82 -15.29
C LEU A 46 -6.53 10.05 -14.44
N VAL A 47 -6.18 10.03 -13.19
CA VAL A 47 -6.30 11.20 -12.32
C VAL A 47 -5.41 12.31 -12.87
N LYS A 48 -5.99 13.49 -13.12
CA LYS A 48 -5.24 14.62 -13.66
C LYS A 48 -4.12 15.00 -12.71
N PRO A 49 -2.91 15.34 -13.25
CA PRO A 49 -1.83 15.90 -12.44
C PRO A 49 -2.31 17.09 -11.60
N ALA A 50 -1.87 17.15 -10.36
CA ALA A 50 -2.25 18.23 -9.44
C ALA A 50 -1.61 19.59 -9.81
N GLY A 51 -0.59 19.59 -10.68
CA GLY A 51 0.14 20.80 -11.12
C GLY A 51 1.06 21.35 -10.04
N LYS A 52 1.50 20.50 -9.10
CA LYS A 52 2.37 20.87 -7.98
C LYS A 52 3.81 20.38 -8.14
N GLY A 53 4.02 19.35 -8.97
CA GLY A 53 5.32 18.69 -9.19
C GLY A 53 5.60 18.40 -10.66
N GLU A 54 6.63 17.60 -10.90
CA GLU A 54 7.02 17.12 -12.22
C GLU A 54 6.07 16.01 -12.69
N ALA A 55 5.42 16.21 -13.82
CA ALA A 55 4.49 15.23 -14.38
C ALA A 55 5.23 13.98 -14.88
N VAL A 56 4.69 12.80 -14.59
CA VAL A 56 5.17 11.54 -15.14
C VAL A 56 4.54 11.31 -16.51
N SER A 57 5.36 11.09 -17.53
CA SER A 57 4.89 10.82 -18.89
C SER A 57 4.60 9.32 -19.11
N GLY A 58 3.68 9.01 -20.02
CA GLY A 58 3.43 7.63 -20.46
C GLY A 58 2.79 6.72 -19.42
N ILE A 59 2.11 7.27 -18.43
CA ILE A 59 1.39 6.49 -17.42
C ILE A 59 0.30 5.68 -18.09
N LYS A 60 0.25 4.38 -17.79
CA LYS A 60 -0.86 3.51 -18.17
C LYS A 60 -1.91 3.47 -17.06
N ASP A 61 -3.18 3.53 -17.46
CA ASP A 61 -4.27 3.21 -16.54
C ASP A 61 -4.32 1.68 -16.33
N SER A 62 -4.18 1.26 -15.08
CA SER A 62 -4.31 -0.16 -14.73
C SER A 62 -5.76 -0.60 -14.51
N GLY A 63 -6.70 0.33 -14.42
CA GLY A 63 -8.09 0.10 -14.02
C GLY A 63 -8.25 -0.33 -12.54
N ILE A 64 -7.17 -0.46 -11.78
CA ILE A 64 -7.23 -0.88 -10.38
C ILE A 64 -7.72 0.26 -9.51
N GLY A 65 -8.86 0.06 -8.84
CA GLY A 65 -9.47 1.04 -7.94
C GLY A 65 -10.20 2.17 -8.67
N ALA A 66 -10.57 1.98 -9.94
CA ALA A 66 -11.31 2.97 -10.74
C ALA A 66 -12.68 3.36 -10.14
N ASP A 67 -13.20 2.53 -9.23
CA ASP A 67 -14.43 2.77 -8.46
C ASP A 67 -14.20 3.60 -7.19
N LEU A 68 -12.96 3.85 -6.82
CA LEU A 68 -12.60 4.59 -5.61
C LEU A 68 -12.47 6.10 -5.91
N THR A 69 -12.96 6.92 -5.00
CA THR A 69 -12.77 8.38 -5.06
C THR A 69 -11.47 8.75 -4.35
N PRO A 70 -10.46 9.30 -5.04
CA PRO A 70 -9.22 9.74 -4.40
C PRO A 70 -9.46 10.82 -3.34
N THR A 71 -8.70 10.76 -2.26
CA THR A 71 -8.57 11.84 -1.28
C THR A 71 -7.93 13.05 -1.97
N GLU A 72 -8.26 14.27 -1.57
CA GLU A 72 -7.67 15.46 -2.16
C GLU A 72 -6.15 15.51 -1.96
N TYR A 73 -5.43 16.03 -2.96
CA TYR A 73 -3.97 16.09 -3.01
C TYR A 73 -3.35 16.71 -1.73
N GLU A 74 -3.90 17.83 -1.29
CA GLU A 74 -3.43 18.57 -0.12
C GLU A 74 -3.50 17.73 1.16
N HIS A 75 -4.51 16.91 1.30
CA HIS A 75 -4.64 16.00 2.43
C HIS A 75 -3.62 14.86 2.38
N VAL A 76 -3.36 14.31 1.18
CA VAL A 76 -2.38 13.22 1.00
C VAL A 76 -0.95 13.72 1.22
N THR A 77 -0.66 14.94 0.82
CA THR A 77 0.69 15.52 0.92
C THR A 77 0.95 16.25 2.23
N GLY A 78 -0.09 16.75 2.90
CA GLY A 78 0.01 17.51 4.14
C GLY A 78 -0.16 16.71 5.44
N TYR A 79 -0.60 15.43 5.35
CA TYR A 79 -0.85 14.59 6.51
C TYR A 79 -0.10 13.26 6.43
N ASN A 80 1.14 13.22 6.94
CA ASN A 80 2.06 12.12 6.75
C ASN A 80 2.65 11.59 8.06
N ASN A 81 3.00 10.30 8.07
CA ASN A 81 3.90 9.69 9.04
C ASN A 81 5.23 9.42 8.34
N PHE A 82 6.23 10.26 8.58
CA PHE A 82 7.59 10.09 8.05
C PHE A 82 8.56 10.65 9.09
N TYR A 83 8.93 9.80 10.06
CA TYR A 83 9.62 10.20 11.28
C TYR A 83 11.03 10.70 11.03
N GLU A 84 11.60 10.39 9.91
CA GLU A 84 12.86 10.93 9.40
C GLU A 84 12.80 12.46 9.25
N PHE A 85 11.59 13.03 9.10
CA PHE A 85 11.36 14.48 9.03
C PHE A 85 10.62 15.06 10.24
N GLY A 86 10.23 14.23 11.19
CA GLY A 86 9.54 14.64 12.41
C GLY A 86 8.34 13.75 12.75
N THR A 87 7.85 13.87 13.99
CA THR A 87 6.80 13.01 14.55
C THR A 87 5.38 13.56 14.37
N GLY A 88 5.24 14.85 14.07
CA GLY A 88 3.96 15.48 13.76
C GLY A 88 3.53 15.21 12.33
N LYS A 89 2.22 15.18 12.09
CA LYS A 89 1.64 14.84 10.77
C LYS A 89 2.01 15.82 9.65
N SER A 90 2.23 17.08 9.98
CA SER A 90 2.65 18.14 9.04
C SER A 90 4.16 18.39 9.05
N ASP A 91 4.93 17.69 9.91
CA ASP A 91 6.38 17.86 9.93
C ASP A 91 7.05 17.44 8.63
N PRO A 92 6.66 16.29 8.00
CA PRO A 92 7.25 15.89 6.72
C PRO A 92 7.01 16.92 5.61
N GLU A 93 5.82 17.49 5.47
CA GLU A 93 5.54 18.55 4.49
C GLU A 93 6.46 19.77 4.70
N ARG A 94 6.68 20.19 5.95
CA ARG A 94 7.51 21.35 6.27
C ARG A 94 9.00 21.09 6.11
N ASN A 95 9.46 19.87 6.42
CA ASN A 95 10.89 19.60 6.58
C ASN A 95 11.50 18.79 5.41
N ALA A 96 10.71 18.10 4.60
CA ALA A 96 11.23 17.20 3.57
C ALA A 96 11.85 17.91 2.36
N HIS A 97 11.76 19.26 2.29
CA HIS A 97 12.44 20.05 1.25
C HIS A 97 13.97 19.89 1.25
N THR A 98 14.54 19.42 2.36
CA THR A 98 15.98 19.14 2.49
C THR A 98 16.43 17.85 1.80
N LEU A 99 15.50 16.96 1.40
CA LEU A 99 15.82 15.69 0.75
C LEU A 99 16.19 15.90 -0.72
N HIS A 100 17.37 15.43 -1.10
CA HIS A 100 17.82 15.35 -2.49
C HIS A 100 17.47 13.98 -3.06
N THR A 101 16.59 13.95 -4.05
CA THR A 101 16.09 12.73 -4.68
C THR A 101 16.86 12.32 -5.93
N ARG A 102 17.82 13.17 -6.36
CA ARG A 102 18.71 12.92 -7.51
C ARG A 102 20.13 13.45 -7.25
N PRO A 103 21.17 12.62 -7.56
CA PRO A 103 21.10 11.22 -7.98
C PRO A 103 20.59 10.30 -6.85
N TRP A 104 19.94 9.19 -7.22
CA TRP A 104 19.46 8.21 -6.26
C TRP A 104 19.72 6.80 -6.77
N THR A 105 20.27 5.95 -5.91
CA THR A 105 20.61 4.56 -6.23
C THR A 105 20.02 3.62 -5.19
N VAL A 106 19.52 2.48 -5.63
CA VAL A 106 19.03 1.40 -4.80
C VAL A 106 19.97 0.21 -4.95
N VAL A 107 20.54 -0.24 -3.83
CA VAL A 107 21.35 -1.48 -3.77
C VAL A 107 20.40 -2.66 -3.66
N VAL A 108 20.62 -3.71 -4.45
CA VAL A 108 19.89 -4.97 -4.36
C VAL A 108 20.85 -6.11 -4.13
N ASP A 109 20.69 -6.86 -3.03
CA ASP A 109 21.62 -7.90 -2.60
C ASP A 109 20.96 -9.07 -1.85
N GLY A 110 21.78 -9.89 -1.17
CA GLY A 110 21.34 -11.04 -0.40
C GLY A 110 21.21 -12.31 -1.23
N GLU A 111 20.18 -13.09 -1.03
CA GLU A 111 19.93 -14.39 -1.67
C GLU A 111 19.44 -14.22 -3.12
N CYS A 112 20.31 -13.67 -3.98
CA CYS A 112 20.06 -13.49 -5.41
C CYS A 112 21.32 -13.83 -6.23
N GLU A 113 21.11 -14.22 -7.51
CA GLU A 113 22.22 -14.59 -8.40
C GLU A 113 22.94 -13.37 -8.98
N VAL A 114 22.25 -12.24 -9.12
CA VAL A 114 22.74 -11.04 -9.79
C VAL A 114 22.57 -9.83 -8.87
N PRO A 115 23.35 -9.73 -7.76
CA PRO A 115 23.33 -8.54 -6.93
C PRO A 115 23.87 -7.33 -7.70
N GLY A 116 23.42 -6.13 -7.32
CA GLY A 116 23.87 -4.91 -7.99
C GLY A 116 23.19 -3.65 -7.50
N GLU A 117 23.34 -2.60 -8.25
CA GLU A 117 22.75 -1.30 -7.99
C GLU A 117 21.90 -0.86 -9.18
N ILE A 118 20.85 -0.08 -8.90
CA ILE A 118 20.02 0.50 -9.95
C ILE A 118 19.67 1.95 -9.61
N GLY A 119 19.92 2.84 -10.57
CA GLY A 119 19.58 4.25 -10.46
C GLY A 119 18.09 4.50 -10.64
N ILE A 120 17.58 5.57 -10.02
CA ILE A 120 16.17 5.94 -10.15
C ILE A 120 15.76 6.22 -11.60
N GLU A 121 16.65 6.83 -12.40
CA GLU A 121 16.39 7.11 -13.81
C GLU A 121 16.25 5.82 -14.64
N ASP A 122 17.04 4.79 -14.30
CA ASP A 122 16.95 3.48 -14.95
C ASP A 122 15.64 2.77 -14.56
N LEU A 123 15.18 2.92 -13.31
CA LEU A 123 13.88 2.40 -12.86
C LEU A 123 12.73 3.08 -13.62
N LEU A 124 12.73 4.40 -13.69
CA LEU A 124 11.70 5.16 -14.39
C LEU A 124 11.63 4.83 -15.89
N LYS A 125 12.79 4.58 -16.50
CA LYS A 125 12.89 4.27 -17.93
C LYS A 125 12.59 2.81 -18.26
N SER A 126 12.99 1.86 -17.40
CA SER A 126 12.92 0.42 -17.68
C SER A 126 11.55 -0.19 -17.41
N TYR A 127 10.75 0.40 -16.51
CA TYR A 127 9.46 -0.14 -16.09
C TYR A 127 8.32 0.76 -16.52
N THR A 128 7.29 0.16 -17.10
CA THR A 128 6.06 0.88 -17.43
C THR A 128 5.42 1.43 -16.16
N GLN A 129 5.24 2.74 -16.11
CA GLN A 129 4.55 3.38 -15.00
C GLN A 129 3.04 3.19 -15.16
N GLU A 130 2.38 2.72 -14.11
CA GLU A 130 0.94 2.50 -14.06
C GLU A 130 0.31 3.35 -12.96
N GLU A 131 -0.86 3.93 -13.22
CA GLU A 131 -1.69 4.49 -12.15
C GLU A 131 -2.52 3.39 -11.50
N ARG A 132 -2.48 3.35 -10.16
CA ARG A 132 -3.27 2.45 -9.33
C ARG A 132 -3.86 3.21 -8.16
N ILE A 133 -5.17 3.22 -8.07
CA ILE A 133 -5.88 3.90 -6.99
C ILE A 133 -6.06 2.91 -5.84
N TYR A 134 -5.34 3.14 -4.73
CA TYR A 134 -5.35 2.25 -3.59
C TYR A 134 -5.87 2.91 -2.32
N ARG A 135 -6.60 2.14 -1.51
CA ARG A 135 -6.83 2.48 -0.11
C ARG A 135 -5.51 2.39 0.65
N LEU A 136 -5.25 3.35 1.50
CA LEU A 136 -4.16 3.39 2.48
C LEU A 136 -4.77 3.42 3.87
N ARG A 137 -4.45 2.46 4.74
CA ARG A 137 -4.93 2.38 6.11
C ARG A 137 -3.76 2.48 7.08
N CYS A 138 -3.76 3.51 7.92
CA CYS A 138 -2.77 3.64 8.98
C CYS A 138 -3.21 2.86 10.23
N VAL A 139 -2.24 2.27 10.94
CA VAL A 139 -2.49 1.63 12.24
C VAL A 139 -3.15 2.57 13.26
N GLU A 140 -2.97 3.88 13.12
CA GLU A 140 -3.59 4.94 13.93
C GLU A 140 -5.08 5.18 13.62
N ALA A 141 -5.76 4.25 12.97
CA ALA A 141 -7.20 4.29 12.67
C ALA A 141 -7.65 5.46 11.79
N TRP A 142 -6.83 5.85 10.81
CA TRP A 142 -7.22 6.76 9.73
C TRP A 142 -6.83 6.16 8.36
N SER A 143 -7.46 6.65 7.32
CA SER A 143 -7.27 6.15 5.95
C SER A 143 -7.40 7.25 4.90
N MET A 144 -6.88 6.94 3.72
CA MET A 144 -6.93 7.75 2.51
C MET A 144 -7.15 6.82 1.30
N VAL A 145 -7.52 7.39 0.19
CA VAL A 145 -7.48 6.76 -1.14
C VAL A 145 -6.47 7.54 -1.97
N VAL A 146 -5.42 6.86 -2.46
CA VAL A 146 -4.31 7.54 -3.13
C VAL A 146 -4.10 6.96 -4.53
N PRO A 147 -4.09 7.79 -5.59
CA PRO A 147 -3.74 7.38 -6.95
C PRO A 147 -2.22 7.36 -7.08
N TRP A 148 -1.63 6.21 -6.81
CA TRP A 148 -0.20 5.99 -6.93
C TRP A 148 0.21 5.79 -8.38
N VAL A 149 1.40 6.27 -8.74
CA VAL A 149 2.07 5.94 -10.00
C VAL A 149 3.29 5.11 -9.68
N GLY A 150 3.47 4.00 -10.41
CA GLY A 150 4.59 3.09 -10.17
C GLY A 150 4.50 1.82 -10.99
N PHE A 151 5.17 0.77 -10.52
CA PHE A 151 5.22 -0.53 -11.19
C PHE A 151 5.27 -1.67 -10.16
N PRO A 152 4.87 -2.92 -10.51
CA PRO A 152 4.90 -4.04 -9.58
C PRO A 152 6.31 -4.29 -9.04
N LEU A 153 6.44 -4.46 -7.72
CA LEU A 153 7.72 -4.80 -7.09
C LEU A 153 8.30 -6.10 -7.67
N GLY A 154 7.46 -7.09 -7.93
CA GLY A 154 7.87 -8.39 -8.48
C GLY A 154 8.68 -8.27 -9.79
N ASP A 155 8.37 -7.30 -10.64
CA ASP A 155 9.06 -7.08 -11.90
C ASP A 155 10.53 -6.64 -11.67
N LEU A 156 10.76 -5.80 -10.66
CA LEU A 156 12.12 -5.44 -10.26
C LEU A 156 12.86 -6.64 -9.66
N LEU A 157 12.23 -7.36 -8.73
CA LEU A 157 12.86 -8.46 -8.02
C LEU A 157 13.33 -9.57 -8.97
N GLN A 158 12.56 -9.89 -10.01
CA GLN A 158 12.89 -10.91 -11.01
C GLN A 158 14.21 -10.60 -11.75
N ARG A 159 14.52 -9.32 -11.98
CA ARG A 159 15.77 -8.89 -12.63
C ARG A 159 17.01 -9.38 -11.87
N PHE A 160 16.94 -9.45 -10.55
CA PHE A 160 18.05 -9.83 -9.68
C PHE A 160 18.11 -11.34 -9.41
N LYS A 161 17.16 -12.12 -9.96
CA LYS A 161 17.10 -13.58 -9.89
C LYS A 161 17.22 -14.10 -8.46
N PRO A 162 16.20 -13.90 -7.62
CA PRO A 162 16.20 -14.43 -6.27
C PRO A 162 16.39 -15.96 -6.27
N THR A 163 17.27 -16.47 -5.40
CA THR A 163 17.51 -17.89 -5.27
C THR A 163 16.34 -18.59 -4.55
N SER A 164 16.30 -19.92 -4.58
CA SER A 164 15.31 -20.71 -3.82
C SER A 164 15.42 -20.51 -2.30
N GLN A 165 16.51 -19.94 -1.82
CA GLN A 165 16.75 -19.61 -0.42
C GLN A 165 16.13 -18.27 0.00
N ALA A 166 15.79 -17.40 -0.93
CA ALA A 166 15.11 -16.14 -0.67
C ALA A 166 13.68 -16.44 -0.17
N LYS A 167 13.42 -16.21 1.10
CA LYS A 167 12.10 -16.40 1.73
C LYS A 167 11.41 -15.07 2.04
N TYR A 168 12.21 -14.02 2.19
CA TYR A 168 11.78 -12.69 2.55
C TYR A 168 12.54 -11.65 1.72
N VAL A 169 11.94 -10.46 1.66
CA VAL A 169 12.57 -9.25 1.10
C VAL A 169 12.59 -8.20 2.20
N ALA A 170 13.77 -7.68 2.49
CA ALA A 170 13.99 -6.60 3.44
C ALA A 170 14.25 -5.28 2.70
N PHE A 171 13.86 -4.17 3.31
CA PHE A 171 14.02 -2.83 2.75
C PHE A 171 14.61 -1.90 3.80
N GLU A 172 15.45 -0.96 3.35
CA GLU A 172 16.01 0.10 4.20
C GLU A 172 15.79 1.48 3.58
N THR A 173 15.44 2.45 4.45
CA THR A 173 15.38 3.87 4.12
C THR A 173 16.77 4.50 4.20
N LEU A 174 16.99 5.59 3.47
CA LEU A 174 18.20 6.42 3.58
C LEU A 174 18.47 6.84 5.03
N VAL A 175 19.74 6.75 5.43
CA VAL A 175 20.24 7.39 6.66
C VAL A 175 21.13 8.57 6.27
N ASP A 176 20.62 9.75 6.50
CA ASP A 176 21.34 11.01 6.29
C ASP A 176 20.72 12.08 7.20
N THR A 177 21.37 12.35 8.31
CA THR A 177 20.86 13.29 9.34
C THR A 177 20.84 14.74 8.90
N GLU A 178 21.53 15.11 7.83
CA GLU A 178 21.50 16.47 7.28
C GLU A 178 20.27 16.64 6.38
N GLN A 179 19.95 15.65 5.58
CA GLN A 179 18.78 15.66 4.70
C GLN A 179 17.49 15.25 5.44
N MET A 180 17.61 14.41 6.46
CA MET A 180 16.50 13.85 7.25
C MET A 180 16.67 14.21 8.74
N PRO A 181 16.37 15.44 9.13
CA PRO A 181 16.68 15.97 10.46
C PRO A 181 16.01 15.25 11.62
N GLY A 182 14.89 14.54 11.38
CA GLY A 182 14.24 13.70 12.38
C GLY A 182 15.10 12.55 12.86
N GLN A 183 16.07 12.08 12.04
CA GLN A 183 17.00 11.02 12.40
C GLN A 183 18.04 11.44 13.46
N LYS A 184 18.21 12.74 13.73
CA LYS A 184 19.00 13.24 14.88
C LYS A 184 18.35 12.89 16.23
N ARG A 185 17.09 12.51 16.22
CA ARG A 185 16.31 12.17 17.43
C ARG A 185 16.23 10.67 17.62
N ALA A 186 16.44 10.20 18.84
CA ALA A 186 16.36 8.80 19.22
C ALA A 186 14.88 8.33 19.42
N VAL A 187 14.01 8.64 18.47
CA VAL A 187 12.59 8.20 18.51
C VAL A 187 12.40 6.79 17.96
N LEU A 188 13.26 6.39 17.03
CA LEU A 188 13.36 5.05 16.45
C LEU A 188 14.83 4.72 16.23
N GLU A 189 15.13 3.45 15.98
CA GLU A 189 16.45 3.02 15.53
C GLU A 189 16.53 3.19 14.00
N TRP A 190 17.58 3.85 13.52
CA TRP A 190 17.81 4.11 12.09
C TRP A 190 18.83 3.13 11.49
N PRO A 191 18.73 2.74 10.22
CA PRO A 191 17.69 3.10 9.25
C PRO A 191 16.30 2.55 9.63
N TYR A 192 15.25 3.18 9.12
CA TYR A 192 13.93 2.56 9.13
C TYR A 192 13.97 1.32 8.24
N ARG A 193 13.49 0.19 8.76
CA ARG A 193 13.51 -1.12 8.10
C ARG A 193 12.12 -1.71 8.03
N GLU A 194 11.84 -2.33 6.89
CA GLU A 194 10.64 -3.12 6.68
C GLU A 194 10.94 -4.43 5.96
N GLY A 195 9.97 -5.34 5.98
CA GLY A 195 10.09 -6.61 5.32
C GLY A 195 8.77 -7.20 4.88
N LEU A 196 8.84 -8.03 3.84
CA LEU A 196 7.74 -8.82 3.30
C LEU A 196 8.17 -10.28 3.15
N ARG A 197 7.23 -11.23 3.21
CA ARG A 197 7.47 -12.55 2.65
C ARG A 197 7.65 -12.44 1.15
N MET A 198 8.35 -13.41 0.55
CA MET A 198 8.59 -13.42 -0.90
C MET A 198 7.28 -13.44 -1.71
N ASP A 199 6.28 -14.21 -1.29
CA ASP A 199 4.98 -14.26 -1.95
C ASP A 199 4.19 -12.94 -1.85
N GLU A 200 4.31 -12.22 -0.74
CA GLU A 200 3.76 -10.86 -0.59
C GLU A 200 4.50 -9.85 -1.48
N ALA A 201 5.83 -9.94 -1.54
CA ALA A 201 6.67 -9.07 -2.36
C ALA A 201 6.43 -9.29 -3.87
N MET A 202 6.18 -10.53 -4.28
CA MET A 202 5.89 -10.92 -5.66
C MET A 202 4.42 -10.74 -6.05
N HIS A 203 3.55 -10.40 -5.10
CA HIS A 203 2.13 -10.25 -5.38
C HIS A 203 1.86 -9.06 -6.32
N PRO A 204 1.00 -9.20 -7.33
CA PRO A 204 0.73 -8.13 -8.31
C PRO A 204 0.29 -6.79 -7.72
N LEU A 205 -0.36 -6.78 -6.55
CA LEU A 205 -0.76 -5.54 -5.86
C LEU A 205 0.37 -4.85 -5.10
N THR A 206 1.52 -5.50 -4.88
CA THR A 206 2.67 -4.87 -4.24
C THR A 206 3.37 -3.96 -5.24
N LEU A 207 3.33 -2.67 -4.97
CA LEU A 207 3.80 -1.62 -5.88
C LEU A 207 5.07 -0.94 -5.35
N LEU A 208 6.02 -0.69 -6.24
CA LEU A 208 7.03 0.34 -6.06
C LEU A 208 6.50 1.63 -6.69
N ALA A 209 6.15 2.59 -5.84
CA ALA A 209 5.62 3.87 -6.27
C ALA A 209 6.76 4.88 -6.47
N THR A 210 6.70 5.58 -7.60
CA THR A 210 7.59 6.66 -8.04
C THR A 210 6.85 7.98 -8.12
N GLY A 211 5.51 7.93 -8.07
CA GLY A 211 4.64 9.09 -8.20
C GLY A 211 3.29 8.92 -7.52
N LEU A 212 2.52 9.99 -7.52
CA LEU A 212 1.11 10.04 -7.14
C LEU A 212 0.42 11.19 -7.87
N TYR A 213 -0.89 11.07 -8.14
CA TYR A 213 -1.67 12.06 -8.91
C TYR A 213 -1.01 12.44 -10.24
N GLY A 214 -0.43 11.47 -10.95
CA GLY A 214 0.21 11.71 -12.25
C GLY A 214 1.55 12.45 -12.22
N GLU A 215 2.09 12.72 -11.04
CA GLU A 215 3.34 13.46 -10.81
C GLU A 215 4.36 12.61 -10.05
N LEU A 216 5.65 12.96 -10.12
CA LEU A 216 6.68 12.34 -9.28
C LEU A 216 6.35 12.52 -7.80
N LEU A 217 6.79 11.58 -6.97
CA LEU A 217 6.54 11.63 -5.53
C LEU A 217 7.06 12.93 -4.91
N PRO A 218 6.22 13.65 -4.16
CA PRO A 218 6.72 14.69 -3.24
C PRO A 218 7.61 14.05 -2.16
N ASN A 219 8.61 14.79 -1.71
CA ASN A 219 9.58 14.32 -0.71
C ASN A 219 8.89 13.75 0.55
N GLN A 220 7.90 14.46 1.09
CA GLN A 220 7.14 14.04 2.28
C GLN A 220 6.32 12.76 2.08
N ASN A 221 6.07 12.36 0.85
CA ASN A 221 5.37 11.12 0.52
C ASN A 221 6.30 9.94 0.25
N GLY A 222 7.63 10.12 0.44
CA GLY A 222 8.62 9.05 0.37
C GLY A 222 9.41 8.98 -0.94
N ALA A 223 9.60 10.13 -1.60
CA ALA A 223 10.42 10.25 -2.80
C ALA A 223 11.84 9.69 -2.61
N PRO A 224 12.52 9.28 -3.70
CA PRO A 224 11.98 9.14 -5.05
C PRO A 224 11.30 7.79 -5.30
N LEU A 225 11.44 6.84 -4.36
CA LEU A 225 10.94 5.48 -4.46
C LEU A 225 10.42 5.00 -3.12
N ARG A 226 9.19 4.48 -3.10
CA ARG A 226 8.59 3.88 -1.91
C ARG A 226 7.84 2.61 -2.23
N LEU A 227 7.66 1.79 -1.18
CA LEU A 227 6.77 0.64 -1.23
C LEU A 227 5.31 1.07 -0.97
N VAL A 228 4.37 0.38 -1.63
CA VAL A 228 2.93 0.43 -1.32
C VAL A 228 2.38 -0.98 -1.31
N VAL A 229 1.84 -1.38 -0.15
CA VAL A 229 1.22 -2.70 0.07
C VAL A 229 -0.20 -2.44 0.59
N PRO A 230 -1.22 -2.39 -0.29
CA PRO A 230 -2.51 -1.78 0.05
C PRO A 230 -3.32 -2.54 1.12
N TRP A 231 -3.06 -3.82 1.32
CA TRP A 231 -3.76 -4.64 2.32
C TRP A 231 -3.11 -4.66 3.70
N LYS A 232 -1.93 -4.02 3.84
CA LYS A 232 -1.20 -3.91 5.10
C LYS A 232 -1.32 -2.51 5.67
N TYR A 233 -1.10 -2.38 6.97
CA TYR A 233 -1.01 -1.06 7.59
C TYR A 233 0.10 -0.21 6.97
N GLY A 234 -0.15 1.10 6.86
CA GLY A 234 0.68 2.03 6.08
C GLY A 234 2.16 2.09 6.48
N PHE A 235 2.52 1.72 7.71
CA PHE A 235 3.93 1.70 8.12
C PHE A 235 4.75 0.61 7.43
N LYS A 236 4.10 -0.45 6.91
CA LYS A 236 4.75 -1.47 6.07
C LYS A 236 5.21 -0.92 4.72
N SER A 237 4.65 0.20 4.29
CA SER A 237 4.95 0.86 3.03
C SER A 237 6.12 1.84 3.20
N ILE A 238 7.32 1.28 3.36
CA ILE A 238 8.58 2.01 3.59
C ILE A 238 8.88 3.04 2.50
N LYS A 239 9.51 4.15 2.88
CA LYS A 239 9.76 5.34 2.05
C LYS A 239 11.23 5.55 1.77
N SER A 240 11.54 6.29 0.69
CA SER A 240 12.90 6.70 0.33
C SER A 240 13.90 5.53 0.40
N ILE A 241 13.55 4.44 -0.33
CA ILE A 241 14.27 3.16 -0.31
C ILE A 241 15.64 3.32 -0.96
N VAL A 242 16.68 2.88 -0.24
CA VAL A 242 18.08 2.80 -0.75
C VAL A 242 18.61 1.38 -0.81
N ARG A 243 17.94 0.41 -0.19
CA ARG A 243 18.36 -0.99 -0.22
C ARG A 243 17.17 -1.94 -0.23
N ILE A 244 17.31 -3.00 -1.01
CA ILE A 244 16.39 -4.16 -1.08
C ILE A 244 17.26 -5.41 -0.94
N SER A 245 17.00 -6.24 0.09
CA SER A 245 17.83 -7.43 0.36
C SER A 245 16.96 -8.68 0.40
N PHE A 246 17.35 -9.70 -0.36
CA PHE A 246 16.73 -11.01 -0.27
C PHE A 246 17.27 -11.77 0.95
N SER A 247 16.38 -12.32 1.78
CA SER A 247 16.76 -12.96 3.04
C SER A 247 16.16 -14.36 3.18
N ARG A 248 16.93 -15.26 3.81
CA ARG A 248 16.44 -16.60 4.24
C ARG A 248 15.57 -16.51 5.48
N GLN A 249 15.88 -15.57 6.34
CA GLN A 249 15.25 -15.39 7.64
C GLN A 249 14.33 -14.18 7.61
N ILE A 250 13.32 -14.21 8.47
CA ILE A 250 12.42 -13.07 8.67
C ILE A 250 13.24 -11.84 9.09
N PRO A 251 13.17 -10.73 8.33
CA PRO A 251 13.91 -9.52 8.68
C PRO A 251 13.29 -8.85 9.90
N GLU A 252 14.15 -8.31 10.76
CA GLU A 252 13.72 -7.49 11.88
C GLU A 252 13.24 -6.13 11.35
N THR A 253 11.97 -5.80 11.57
CA THR A 253 11.38 -4.53 11.13
C THR A 253 11.37 -3.51 12.28
N THR A 254 11.43 -2.21 11.94
CA THR A 254 11.60 -1.14 12.93
C THR A 254 10.52 -1.13 14.01
N TRP A 255 9.24 -1.15 13.62
CA TRP A 255 8.16 -1.11 14.60
C TRP A 255 8.01 -2.40 15.39
N TRP A 256 8.19 -3.56 14.77
CA TRP A 256 8.17 -4.85 15.48
C TRP A 256 9.28 -4.92 16.53
N LYS A 257 10.49 -4.47 16.21
CA LYS A 257 11.60 -4.36 17.16
C LYS A 257 11.28 -3.40 18.30
N TYR A 258 10.76 -2.21 17.95
CA TYR A 258 10.50 -1.13 18.91
C TYR A 258 9.41 -1.50 19.92
N ALA A 259 8.30 -2.10 19.47
CA ALA A 259 7.16 -2.45 20.31
C ALA A 259 6.49 -3.76 19.84
N PRO A 260 7.12 -4.93 20.12
CA PRO A 260 6.69 -6.23 19.59
C PRO A 260 5.32 -6.72 20.10
N LYS A 261 4.78 -6.07 21.13
CA LYS A 261 3.42 -6.32 21.63
C LYS A 261 2.34 -5.49 20.93
N GLU A 262 2.75 -4.47 20.16
CA GLU A 262 1.86 -3.55 19.46
C GLU A 262 1.90 -3.73 17.94
N TYR A 263 3.05 -4.16 17.39
CA TYR A 263 3.31 -4.28 15.96
C TYR A 263 3.89 -5.64 15.63
N GLY A 264 3.28 -6.32 14.66
CA GLY A 264 3.78 -7.59 14.16
C GLY A 264 4.53 -7.46 12.84
N PHE A 265 5.12 -8.57 12.38
CA PHE A 265 5.79 -8.60 11.08
C PHE A 265 4.82 -8.46 9.91
N TYR A 266 3.70 -9.16 9.96
CA TYR A 266 2.73 -9.18 8.85
C TYR A 266 1.96 -7.88 8.74
N SER A 267 1.45 -7.38 9.84
CA SER A 267 0.71 -6.11 9.95
C SER A 267 -0.33 -5.92 8.85
N ASN A 268 -1.08 -6.98 8.58
CA ASN A 268 -2.24 -6.93 7.71
C ASN A 268 -3.35 -6.10 8.38
N VAL A 269 -4.07 -5.31 7.60
CA VAL A 269 -5.24 -4.59 8.13
C VAL A 269 -6.27 -5.61 8.60
N ASN A 270 -6.56 -5.61 9.90
CA ASN A 270 -7.47 -6.56 10.54
C ASN A 270 -8.35 -5.83 11.55
N PRO A 271 -9.67 -5.67 11.29
CA PRO A 271 -10.60 -5.03 12.22
C PRO A 271 -10.85 -5.80 13.52
N ASP A 272 -10.51 -7.11 13.55
CA ASP A 272 -10.75 -8.00 14.69
C ASP A 272 -9.55 -8.11 15.65
N VAL A 273 -8.45 -7.41 15.33
CA VAL A 273 -7.23 -7.36 16.16
C VAL A 273 -6.95 -5.90 16.51
N ASP A 274 -7.35 -5.51 17.71
CA ASP A 274 -7.16 -4.14 18.20
C ASP A 274 -5.68 -3.87 18.52
N HIS A 275 -5.27 -2.62 18.32
CA HIS A 275 -4.03 -2.12 18.89
C HIS A 275 -4.21 -2.00 20.42
N PRO A 276 -3.19 -2.28 21.26
CA PRO A 276 -3.36 -2.22 22.72
C PRO A 276 -3.91 -0.90 23.27
N ARG A 277 -3.80 0.20 22.50
CA ARG A 277 -4.22 1.54 22.92
C ARG A 277 -5.50 2.05 22.26
N TRP A 278 -5.98 1.43 21.17
CA TRP A 278 -7.20 1.82 20.45
C TRP A 278 -7.76 0.68 19.62
N SER A 279 -9.04 0.79 19.27
CA SER A 279 -9.72 -0.19 18.41
C SER A 279 -9.38 0.02 16.93
N GLN A 280 -9.25 -1.10 16.22
CA GLN A 280 -9.04 -1.15 14.77
C GLN A 280 -10.35 -1.37 13.99
N ALA A 281 -11.48 -1.57 14.68
CA ALA A 281 -12.75 -1.89 14.04
C ALA A 281 -13.31 -0.75 13.16
N ARG A 282 -12.88 0.49 13.40
CA ARG A 282 -13.36 1.67 12.66
C ARG A 282 -12.22 2.62 12.34
N GLU A 283 -12.40 3.36 11.23
CA GLU A 283 -11.40 4.29 10.71
C GLU A 283 -12.01 5.65 10.37
N ARG A 284 -11.19 6.68 10.36
CA ARG A 284 -11.54 8.03 9.94
C ARG A 284 -10.92 8.29 8.56
N TYR A 285 -11.73 8.71 7.59
CA TYR A 285 -11.20 9.16 6.31
C TYR A 285 -10.62 10.58 6.45
N ILE A 286 -9.39 10.75 6.00
CA ILE A 286 -8.75 12.07 5.95
C ILE A 286 -9.42 12.88 4.84
N GLY A 287 -9.71 14.15 5.13
CA GLY A 287 -10.46 15.03 4.24
C GLY A 287 -11.96 15.14 4.57
N GLU A 288 -12.51 14.20 5.32
CA GLU A 288 -13.86 14.35 5.87
C GLU A 288 -13.88 15.32 7.06
N GLY A 289 -14.99 16.02 7.25
CA GLY A 289 -15.14 17.00 8.32
C GLY A 289 -14.95 16.41 9.72
N LEU A 290 -14.63 17.24 10.70
CA LEU A 290 -14.36 16.84 12.09
C LEU A 290 -15.52 16.04 12.75
N PHE A 291 -16.74 16.21 12.28
CA PHE A 291 -17.93 15.54 12.79
C PHE A 291 -18.37 14.33 11.92
N ALA A 292 -17.56 13.97 10.92
CA ALA A 292 -17.87 12.81 10.08
C ALA A 292 -17.86 11.52 10.92
N SER A 293 -18.79 10.61 10.62
CA SER A 293 -18.87 9.31 11.27
C SER A 293 -17.68 8.44 10.82
N LYS A 294 -17.08 7.71 11.76
CA LYS A 294 -16.07 6.72 11.41
C LYS A 294 -16.67 5.59 10.57
N HIS A 295 -15.91 5.14 9.58
CA HIS A 295 -16.25 4.03 8.70
C HIS A 295 -15.83 2.68 9.31
N PRO A 296 -16.51 1.56 9.01
CA PRO A 296 -16.02 0.23 9.37
C PRO A 296 -14.70 -0.05 8.64
N THR A 297 -13.70 -0.56 9.36
CA THR A 297 -12.45 -1.03 8.75
C THR A 297 -12.72 -2.36 8.02
N LEU A 298 -12.22 -2.48 6.80
CA LEU A 298 -12.33 -3.70 6.00
C LEU A 298 -11.15 -4.63 6.26
N MET A 299 -11.40 -5.93 6.38
CA MET A 299 -10.35 -6.94 6.46
C MET A 299 -9.43 -6.84 5.24
N PHE A 300 -8.11 -6.90 5.44
CA PHE A 300 -7.11 -6.65 4.39
C PHE A 300 -7.35 -5.32 3.64
N ASN A 301 -7.89 -4.31 4.34
CA ASN A 301 -8.22 -3.01 3.76
C ASN A 301 -9.15 -3.09 2.52
N GLY A 302 -9.96 -4.15 2.42
CA GLY A 302 -10.86 -4.43 1.31
C GLY A 302 -10.25 -5.21 0.14
N TYR A 303 -9.02 -5.73 0.27
CA TYR A 303 -8.34 -6.54 -0.76
C TYR A 303 -8.39 -8.04 -0.46
N GLY A 304 -9.33 -8.50 0.37
CA GLY A 304 -9.44 -9.90 0.80
C GLY A 304 -9.53 -10.90 -0.35
N ASP A 305 -10.31 -10.60 -1.37
CA ASP A 305 -10.50 -11.49 -2.54
C ASP A 305 -9.18 -11.76 -3.28
N GLN A 306 -8.25 -10.82 -3.25
CA GLN A 306 -6.97 -10.92 -3.94
C GLN A 306 -5.86 -11.54 -3.08
N VAL A 307 -5.89 -11.33 -1.74
CA VAL A 307 -4.73 -11.61 -0.89
C VAL A 307 -4.99 -12.62 0.23
N ALA A 308 -6.24 -12.94 0.57
CA ALA A 308 -6.54 -13.82 1.71
C ALA A 308 -5.90 -15.21 1.56
N SER A 309 -5.78 -15.72 0.32
CA SER A 309 -5.15 -17.01 0.03
C SER A 309 -3.68 -17.09 0.45
N LEU A 310 -2.93 -15.97 0.48
CA LEU A 310 -1.55 -15.90 0.96
C LEU A 310 -1.42 -16.31 2.44
N TYR A 311 -2.50 -16.16 3.19
CA TYR A 311 -2.54 -16.37 4.64
C TYR A 311 -3.37 -17.60 5.02
N SER A 312 -3.69 -18.47 4.06
CA SER A 312 -4.46 -19.69 4.31
C SER A 312 -3.76 -20.57 5.36
N GLY A 313 -4.51 -20.97 6.39
CA GLY A 313 -3.97 -21.77 7.51
C GLY A 313 -3.21 -20.97 8.58
N MET A 314 -3.08 -19.63 8.44
CA MET A 314 -2.47 -18.80 9.47
C MET A 314 -3.53 -18.24 10.44
N ASP A 315 -3.22 -18.26 11.72
CA ASP A 315 -4.01 -17.55 12.74
C ASP A 315 -3.65 -16.05 12.71
N LEU A 316 -4.47 -15.24 12.06
CA LEU A 316 -4.22 -13.79 11.90
C LEU A 316 -4.40 -12.97 13.18
N ARG A 317 -4.84 -13.58 14.28
CA ARG A 317 -4.82 -12.93 15.60
C ARG A 317 -3.47 -13.08 16.28
N LYS A 318 -2.75 -14.13 15.93
CA LYS A 318 -1.40 -14.43 16.45
C LYS A 318 -0.32 -13.84 15.53
N PHE A 319 -0.54 -13.92 14.23
CA PHE A 319 0.39 -13.43 13.18
C PHE A 319 -0.12 -12.10 12.62
N PHE A 320 -0.08 -11.08 13.44
CA PHE A 320 -0.46 -9.72 13.08
C PHE A 320 0.73 -8.84 12.70
#